data_7e28be5150ccce2afbeed57a6deec1f3
#
_entry.id   7e28be5150ccce2afbeed57a6deec1f3
#
_cell.length_a   1.000
_cell.length_b   1.000
_cell.length_c   1.000
_cell.angle_alpha   90.00
_cell.angle_beta   90.00
_cell.angle_gamma   90.00
#
_symmetry.space_group_name_H-M   'P 1'
#
loop_
_entity.id
_entity.type
_entity.pdbx_description
1 polymer ?
#
loop_
_entity_poly.entity_id
_entity_poly.type
_entity_poly.pdbx_seq_one_letter_code
_entity_poly.pdbx_strand_id
1 'polypeptide(L)'
;MKKLFAEFIGTFWLVLGGCGSAVLAAGFPELGIGFVGVSIAFGLTVLTMAYAIGHISGCHLNPAVTIGLWAGGRFEAKDVFPYIISQVLGGIAGAGILYLIASGKPGFELGGFAANGFGAHSPGGYNMESALITEVVMTFLFLIIILGATHKNASAGFAGVAIGLGLTLIHLISIPVTNTSVNPARSTSQAIFVQGWALEQLWLFWLAPIAGAVIAGLVYKYLAPNKE
;
A
#
# COMPACT_ATOMS: atom_id res chain seq x y z
N MET A 1 -17.25 14.46 -1.23
CA MET A 1 -17.26 13.85 -2.59
C MET A 1 -15.89 13.95 -3.29
N LYS A 2 -15.32 15.16 -3.54
CA LYS A 2 -14.04 15.31 -4.27
C LYS A 2 -12.88 14.53 -3.62
N LYS A 3 -12.73 14.59 -2.29
CA LYS A 3 -11.70 13.84 -1.56
C LYS A 3 -11.82 12.34 -1.75
N LEU A 4 -13.04 11.80 -1.66
CA LEU A 4 -13.29 10.37 -1.83
C LEU A 4 -12.96 9.89 -3.25
N PHE A 5 -13.34 10.69 -4.26
CA PHE A 5 -13.02 10.35 -5.64
C PHE A 5 -11.50 10.42 -5.91
N ALA A 6 -10.78 11.34 -5.28
CA ALA A 6 -9.32 11.38 -5.35
C ALA A 6 -8.68 10.13 -4.72
N GLU A 7 -9.15 9.69 -3.54
CA GLU A 7 -8.69 8.44 -2.90
C GLU A 7 -8.98 7.21 -3.77
N PHE A 8 -10.15 7.15 -4.40
CA PHE A 8 -10.50 6.09 -5.35
C PHE A 8 -9.50 6.05 -6.52
N ILE A 9 -9.28 7.18 -7.22
CA ILE A 9 -8.34 7.25 -8.34
C ILE A 9 -6.92 6.92 -7.91
N GLY A 10 -6.49 7.46 -6.78
CA GLY A 10 -5.13 7.23 -6.29
C GLY A 10 -4.88 5.77 -5.92
N THR A 11 -5.84 5.12 -5.24
CA THR A 11 -5.72 3.69 -4.90
C THR A 11 -5.86 2.80 -6.14
N PHE A 12 -6.72 3.17 -7.08
CA PHE A 12 -6.79 2.54 -8.40
C PHE A 12 -5.41 2.54 -9.08
N TRP A 13 -4.75 3.71 -9.14
CA TRP A 13 -3.42 3.84 -9.73
C TRP A 13 -2.36 3.06 -8.97
N LEU A 14 -2.40 3.08 -7.62
CA LEU A 14 -1.47 2.31 -6.79
C LEU A 14 -1.54 0.82 -7.11
N VAL A 15 -2.73 0.26 -7.20
CA VAL A 15 -2.92 -1.17 -7.49
C VAL A 15 -2.60 -1.48 -8.94
N LEU A 16 -3.11 -0.72 -9.89
CA LEU A 16 -2.83 -0.94 -11.31
C LEU A 16 -1.33 -0.81 -11.62
N GLY A 17 -0.67 0.23 -11.13
CA GLY A 17 0.76 0.45 -11.37
C GLY A 17 1.66 -0.50 -10.58
N GLY A 18 1.41 -0.65 -9.29
CA GLY A 18 2.24 -1.48 -8.40
C GLY A 18 2.05 -2.98 -8.66
N CYS A 19 0.82 -3.49 -8.50
CA CYS A 19 0.54 -4.91 -8.77
C CYS A 19 0.66 -5.22 -10.27
N GLY A 20 0.30 -4.29 -11.15
CA GLY A 20 0.45 -4.44 -12.58
C GLY A 20 1.91 -4.59 -13.02
N SER A 21 2.83 -3.85 -12.41
CA SER A 21 4.26 -4.01 -12.66
C SER A 21 4.76 -5.42 -12.31
N ALA A 22 4.22 -6.00 -11.22
CA ALA A 22 4.53 -7.37 -10.81
C ALA A 22 3.95 -8.41 -11.78
N VAL A 23 2.69 -8.25 -12.18
CA VAL A 23 1.98 -9.21 -13.01
C VAL A 23 2.42 -9.16 -14.48
N LEU A 24 2.62 -7.97 -15.02
CA LEU A 24 2.87 -7.78 -16.45
C LEU A 24 4.34 -7.68 -16.83
N ALA A 25 5.18 -7.13 -15.95
CA ALA A 25 6.53 -6.73 -16.32
C ALA A 25 7.65 -7.41 -15.52
N ALA A 26 7.40 -7.92 -14.31
CA ALA A 26 8.47 -8.45 -13.47
C ALA A 26 9.22 -9.61 -14.13
N GLY A 27 8.51 -10.57 -14.72
CA GLY A 27 9.05 -11.76 -15.39
C GLY A 27 9.01 -11.67 -16.92
N PHE A 28 9.00 -10.46 -17.50
CA PHE A 28 9.02 -10.32 -18.96
C PHE A 28 10.32 -10.92 -19.52
N PRO A 29 10.26 -11.76 -20.57
CA PRO A 29 11.45 -12.45 -21.07
C PRO A 29 12.58 -11.49 -21.42
N GLU A 30 13.78 -11.78 -20.91
CA GLU A 30 15.06 -11.06 -21.13
C GLU A 30 15.11 -9.60 -20.61
N LEU A 31 13.97 -8.89 -20.56
CA LEU A 31 13.89 -7.46 -20.23
C LEU A 31 13.04 -7.20 -18.99
N GLY A 32 12.72 -8.22 -18.19
CA GLY A 32 11.89 -8.09 -17.00
C GLY A 32 12.49 -7.18 -15.94
N ILE A 33 11.63 -6.41 -15.26
CA ILE A 33 12.06 -5.45 -14.25
C ILE A 33 12.43 -6.09 -12.92
N GLY A 34 12.09 -7.36 -12.73
CA GLY A 34 12.33 -8.07 -11.48
C GLY A 34 11.70 -7.39 -10.26
N PHE A 35 12.04 -7.88 -9.06
CA PHE A 35 11.46 -7.31 -7.87
C PHE A 35 12.00 -5.90 -7.53
N VAL A 36 13.18 -5.52 -8.00
CA VAL A 36 13.71 -4.15 -7.87
C VAL A 36 12.83 -3.16 -8.62
N GLY A 37 12.49 -3.47 -9.87
CA GLY A 37 11.60 -2.63 -10.67
C GLY A 37 10.19 -2.56 -10.09
N VAL A 38 9.67 -3.67 -9.57
CA VAL A 38 8.36 -3.70 -8.87
C VAL A 38 8.39 -2.80 -7.63
N SER A 39 9.46 -2.84 -6.84
CA SER A 39 9.63 -1.99 -5.66
C SER A 39 9.63 -0.51 -6.02
N ILE A 40 10.34 -0.13 -7.09
CA ILE A 40 10.37 1.23 -7.61
C ILE A 40 8.97 1.63 -8.11
N ALA A 41 8.27 0.75 -8.84
CA ALA A 41 6.94 1.03 -9.37
C ALA A 41 5.93 1.35 -8.25
N PHE A 42 5.90 0.59 -7.16
CA PHE A 42 5.06 0.90 -6.00
C PHE A 42 5.38 2.27 -5.40
N GLY A 43 6.65 2.60 -5.22
CA GLY A 43 7.05 3.91 -4.74
C GLY A 43 6.62 5.04 -5.66
N LEU A 44 6.78 4.86 -6.98
CA LEU A 44 6.37 5.83 -7.99
C LEU A 44 4.86 6.05 -8.03
N THR A 45 4.03 5.03 -7.79
CA THR A 45 2.57 5.22 -7.74
C THR A 45 2.17 6.21 -6.65
N VAL A 46 2.73 6.06 -5.45
CA VAL A 46 2.46 6.97 -4.33
C VAL A 46 3.09 8.34 -4.56
N LEU A 47 4.34 8.39 -5.04
CA LEU A 47 5.02 9.64 -5.35
C LEU A 47 4.23 10.50 -6.33
N THR A 48 3.82 9.91 -7.45
CA THR A 48 3.09 10.64 -8.49
C THR A 48 1.70 11.10 -8.00
N MET A 49 0.98 10.26 -7.25
CA MET A 49 -0.32 10.62 -6.70
C MET A 49 -0.22 11.64 -5.56
N ALA A 50 0.85 11.60 -4.74
CA ALA A 50 1.06 12.62 -3.72
C ALA A 50 1.12 14.04 -4.32
N TYR A 51 1.76 14.20 -5.47
CA TYR A 51 1.77 15.48 -6.18
C TYR A 51 0.46 15.77 -6.93
N ALA A 52 -0.16 14.74 -7.54
CA ALA A 52 -1.36 14.92 -8.35
C ALA A 52 -2.61 15.23 -7.52
N ILE A 53 -2.81 14.57 -6.38
CA ILE A 53 -4.04 14.65 -5.59
C ILE A 53 -3.84 14.93 -4.09
N GLY A 54 -2.60 15.05 -3.62
CA GLY A 54 -2.30 15.30 -2.21
C GLY A 54 -2.98 16.56 -1.67
N HIS A 55 -3.04 17.63 -2.46
CA HIS A 55 -3.72 18.87 -2.12
C HIS A 55 -5.27 18.75 -2.09
N ILE A 56 -5.85 17.65 -2.60
CA ILE A 56 -7.30 17.39 -2.63
C ILE A 56 -7.72 16.54 -1.43
N SER A 57 -7.08 15.37 -1.24
CA SER A 57 -7.50 14.36 -0.25
C SER A 57 -6.48 14.11 0.86
N GLY A 58 -5.24 14.55 0.70
CA GLY A 58 -4.11 14.13 1.52
C GLY A 58 -3.39 12.91 0.95
N CYS A 59 -3.94 12.27 -0.09
CA CYS A 59 -3.33 11.12 -0.79
C CYS A 59 -2.97 9.97 0.16
N HIS A 60 -3.95 9.48 0.92
CA HIS A 60 -3.75 8.37 1.84
C HIS A 60 -3.60 7.04 1.11
N LEU A 61 -4.48 6.73 0.15
CA LEU A 61 -4.53 5.55 -0.73
C LEU A 61 -4.45 4.19 0.01
N ASN A 62 -4.71 4.21 1.33
CA ASN A 62 -4.39 3.11 2.21
C ASN A 62 -5.21 3.21 3.50
N PRO A 63 -6.03 2.21 3.84
CA PRO A 63 -6.78 2.17 5.09
C PRO A 63 -5.90 2.28 6.34
N ALA A 64 -4.74 1.62 6.37
CA ALA A 64 -3.83 1.70 7.51
C ALA A 64 -3.27 3.11 7.70
N VAL A 65 -2.89 3.80 6.61
CA VAL A 65 -2.45 5.20 6.64
C VAL A 65 -3.57 6.09 7.17
N THR A 66 -4.81 5.92 6.69
CA THR A 66 -5.96 6.71 7.11
C THR A 66 -6.22 6.55 8.61
N ILE A 67 -6.20 5.30 9.12
CA ILE A 67 -6.38 5.01 10.56
C ILE A 67 -5.20 5.55 11.38
N GLY A 68 -3.97 5.40 10.90
CA GLY A 68 -2.77 5.90 11.59
C GLY A 68 -2.73 7.42 11.70
N LEU A 69 -3.15 8.14 10.66
CA LEU A 69 -3.29 9.60 10.68
C LEU A 69 -4.39 10.04 11.66
N TRP A 70 -5.50 9.30 11.73
CA TRP A 70 -6.53 9.53 12.75
C TRP A 70 -5.99 9.30 14.16
N ALA A 71 -5.31 8.19 14.42
CA ALA A 71 -4.69 7.89 15.72
C ALA A 71 -3.66 8.95 16.14
N GLY A 72 -2.92 9.50 15.17
CA GLY A 72 -1.99 10.61 15.35
C GLY A 72 -2.66 11.99 15.51
N GLY A 73 -4.00 12.07 15.46
CA GLY A 73 -4.76 13.32 15.60
C GLY A 73 -4.67 14.24 14.38
N ARG A 74 -4.34 13.71 13.22
CA ARG A 74 -4.17 14.47 11.97
C ARG A 74 -5.27 14.24 10.93
N PHE A 75 -6.28 13.42 11.27
CA PHE A 75 -7.43 13.13 10.43
C PHE A 75 -8.70 12.99 11.27
N GLU A 76 -9.85 13.40 10.73
CA GLU A 76 -11.11 13.38 11.47
C GLU A 76 -11.76 11.98 11.43
N ALA A 77 -12.26 11.51 12.57
CA ALA A 77 -12.87 10.18 12.70
C ALA A 77 -14.05 9.95 11.73
N LYS A 78 -14.87 10.99 11.49
CA LYS A 78 -16.03 10.92 10.57
C LYS A 78 -15.64 10.58 9.11
N ASP A 79 -14.42 10.93 8.70
CA ASP A 79 -13.93 10.74 7.34
C ASP A 79 -13.20 9.41 7.15
N VAL A 80 -12.85 8.68 8.25
CA VAL A 80 -12.08 7.43 8.19
C VAL A 80 -12.80 6.36 7.37
N PHE A 81 -14.04 6.05 7.72
CA PHE A 81 -14.81 4.98 7.06
C PHE A 81 -15.11 5.29 5.58
N PRO A 82 -15.55 6.51 5.21
CA PRO A 82 -15.69 6.87 3.80
C PRO A 82 -14.40 6.73 2.98
N TYR A 83 -13.24 7.10 3.55
CA TYR A 83 -11.94 6.93 2.88
C TYR A 83 -11.63 5.45 2.65
N ILE A 84 -11.78 4.61 3.65
CA ILE A 84 -11.53 3.16 3.55
C ILE A 84 -12.38 2.54 2.43
N ILE A 85 -13.68 2.85 2.37
CA ILE A 85 -14.55 2.35 1.30
C ILE A 85 -14.03 2.79 -0.06
N SER A 86 -13.71 4.07 -0.21
CA SER A 86 -13.25 4.64 -1.47
C SER A 86 -11.92 4.01 -1.93
N GLN A 87 -10.99 3.79 -1.02
CA GLN A 87 -9.71 3.15 -1.25
C GLN A 87 -9.88 1.68 -1.66
N VAL A 88 -10.71 0.92 -0.96
CA VAL A 88 -10.96 -0.49 -1.28
C VAL A 88 -11.62 -0.61 -2.66
N LEU A 89 -12.63 0.20 -2.95
CA LEU A 89 -13.28 0.20 -4.28
C LEU A 89 -12.32 0.62 -5.39
N GLY A 90 -11.47 1.62 -5.16
CA GLY A 90 -10.42 2.02 -6.09
C GLY A 90 -9.42 0.91 -6.37
N GLY A 91 -8.97 0.23 -5.32
CA GLY A 91 -8.09 -0.93 -5.44
C GLY A 91 -8.70 -2.08 -6.24
N ILE A 92 -9.96 -2.44 -5.94
CA ILE A 92 -10.70 -3.49 -6.67
C ILE A 92 -10.86 -3.11 -8.15
N ALA A 93 -11.20 -1.86 -8.45
CA ALA A 93 -11.29 -1.39 -9.83
C ALA A 93 -9.93 -1.47 -10.55
N GLY A 94 -8.83 -1.10 -9.88
CA GLY A 94 -7.46 -1.22 -10.41
C GLY A 94 -7.08 -2.66 -10.71
N ALA A 95 -7.37 -3.59 -9.77
CA ALA A 95 -7.16 -5.03 -9.99
C ALA A 95 -8.04 -5.57 -11.12
N GLY A 96 -9.28 -5.10 -11.24
CA GLY A 96 -10.18 -5.48 -12.34
C GLY A 96 -9.64 -5.09 -13.71
N ILE A 97 -9.14 -3.86 -13.86
CA ILE A 97 -8.51 -3.42 -15.11
C ILE A 97 -7.22 -4.22 -15.37
N LEU A 98 -6.41 -4.47 -14.34
CA LEU A 98 -5.24 -5.31 -14.47
C LEU A 98 -5.59 -6.73 -14.96
N TYR A 99 -6.65 -7.33 -14.39
CA TYR A 99 -7.13 -8.64 -14.81
C TYR A 99 -7.55 -8.65 -16.29
N LEU A 100 -8.31 -7.65 -16.73
CA LEU A 100 -8.72 -7.52 -18.13
C LEU A 100 -7.52 -7.39 -19.07
N ILE A 101 -6.49 -6.63 -18.68
CA ILE A 101 -5.27 -6.48 -19.48
C ILE A 101 -4.49 -7.80 -19.53
N ALA A 102 -4.27 -8.43 -18.38
CA ALA A 102 -3.48 -9.66 -18.28
C ALA A 102 -4.16 -10.85 -19.00
N SER A 103 -5.49 -10.96 -18.89
CA SER A 103 -6.26 -12.04 -19.54
C SER A 103 -6.32 -11.92 -21.08
N GLY A 104 -5.91 -10.78 -21.64
CA GLY A 104 -5.76 -10.63 -23.09
C GLY A 104 -4.60 -11.45 -23.70
N LYS A 105 -3.71 -12.00 -22.85
CA LYS A 105 -2.61 -12.86 -23.31
C LYS A 105 -3.12 -14.29 -23.54
N PRO A 106 -2.87 -14.95 -24.70
CA PRO A 106 -3.20 -16.33 -24.90
C PRO A 106 -2.53 -17.24 -23.84
N GLY A 107 -3.31 -18.15 -23.25
CA GLY A 107 -2.83 -19.05 -22.19
C GLY A 107 -2.60 -18.35 -20.83
N PHE A 108 -3.27 -17.23 -20.59
CA PHE A 108 -3.18 -16.54 -19.31
C PHE A 108 -3.63 -17.45 -18.16
N GLU A 109 -2.78 -17.55 -17.16
CA GLU A 109 -3.08 -18.16 -15.87
C GLU A 109 -3.00 -17.10 -14.79
N LEU A 110 -4.01 -17.03 -13.92
CA LEU A 110 -4.08 -16.01 -12.88
C LEU A 110 -2.90 -16.10 -11.89
N GLY A 111 -2.50 -17.32 -11.54
CA GLY A 111 -1.45 -17.56 -10.55
C GLY A 111 -1.70 -16.85 -9.23
N GLY A 112 -0.65 -16.32 -8.65
CA GLY A 112 -0.76 -15.53 -7.40
C GLY A 112 -1.21 -14.09 -7.58
N PHE A 113 -1.32 -13.58 -8.81
CA PHE A 113 -1.82 -12.25 -9.18
C PHE A 113 -1.33 -11.12 -8.25
N ALA A 114 -0.08 -11.19 -7.83
CA ALA A 114 0.53 -10.27 -6.86
C ALA A 114 -0.19 -10.20 -5.50
N ALA A 115 -0.94 -11.22 -5.09
CA ALA A 115 -1.56 -11.30 -3.76
C ALA A 115 -0.49 -11.41 -2.66
N ASN A 116 -0.85 -10.97 -1.46
CA ASN A 116 -0.03 -11.13 -0.28
C ASN A 116 -0.28 -12.49 0.37
N GLY A 117 0.78 -13.08 0.94
CA GLY A 117 0.67 -14.37 1.61
C GLY A 117 1.82 -14.66 2.56
N PHE A 118 1.64 -15.70 3.38
CA PHE A 118 2.63 -16.24 4.30
C PHE A 118 2.65 -17.77 4.23
N GLY A 119 3.65 -18.41 4.86
CA GLY A 119 3.82 -19.85 4.81
C GLY A 119 4.06 -20.32 3.37
N ALA A 120 3.26 -21.27 2.90
CA ALA A 120 3.34 -21.80 1.54
C ALA A 120 3.07 -20.76 0.44
N HIS A 121 2.48 -19.62 0.79
CA HIS A 121 2.14 -18.54 -0.13
C HIS A 121 3.05 -17.31 0.04
N SER A 122 4.04 -17.37 0.93
CA SER A 122 5.12 -16.41 0.98
C SER A 122 6.08 -16.60 -0.19
N PRO A 123 6.51 -15.54 -0.89
CA PRO A 123 7.49 -15.67 -1.96
C PRO A 123 8.80 -16.37 -1.53
N GLY A 124 9.26 -16.11 -0.31
CA GLY A 124 10.47 -16.71 0.28
C GLY A 124 10.20 -17.83 1.29
N GLY A 125 8.94 -18.30 1.44
CA GLY A 125 8.58 -19.39 2.37
C GLY A 125 8.54 -18.96 3.85
N TYR A 126 8.42 -17.68 4.16
CA TYR A 126 8.38 -17.18 5.54
C TYR A 126 7.05 -17.52 6.23
N ASN A 127 7.15 -17.89 7.51
CA ASN A 127 6.00 -18.25 8.33
C ASN A 127 5.11 -17.03 8.68
N MET A 128 3.97 -17.31 9.32
CA MET A 128 3.00 -16.29 9.74
C MET A 128 3.58 -15.27 10.72
N GLU A 129 4.44 -15.70 11.65
CA GLU A 129 5.05 -14.79 12.65
C GLU A 129 5.96 -13.77 11.99
N SER A 130 6.79 -14.22 11.04
CA SER A 130 7.63 -13.34 10.23
C SER A 130 6.81 -12.35 9.41
N ALA A 131 5.69 -12.81 8.83
CA ALA A 131 4.77 -11.96 8.10
C ALA A 131 4.14 -10.89 9.00
N LEU A 132 3.65 -11.30 10.18
CA LEU A 132 3.04 -10.39 11.16
C LEU A 132 4.03 -9.29 11.57
N ILE A 133 5.26 -9.69 11.97
CA ILE A 133 6.30 -8.75 12.39
C ILE A 133 6.64 -7.80 11.24
N THR A 134 6.83 -8.32 10.04
CA THR A 134 7.19 -7.54 8.86
C THR A 134 6.13 -6.48 8.57
N GLU A 135 4.86 -6.88 8.49
CA GLU A 135 3.77 -5.97 8.14
C GLU A 135 3.55 -4.89 9.24
N VAL A 136 3.66 -5.25 10.52
CA VAL A 136 3.58 -4.28 11.62
C VAL A 136 4.73 -3.27 11.55
N VAL A 137 5.98 -3.76 11.46
CA VAL A 137 7.17 -2.89 11.50
C VAL A 137 7.28 -2.03 10.24
N MET A 138 7.05 -2.60 9.06
CA MET A 138 7.12 -1.84 7.81
C MET A 138 6.03 -0.77 7.73
N THR A 139 4.81 -1.08 8.18
CA THR A 139 3.74 -0.07 8.21
C THR A 139 3.98 1.00 9.28
N PHE A 140 4.51 0.62 10.43
CA PHE A 140 4.94 1.57 11.46
C PHE A 140 5.94 2.59 10.89
N LEU A 141 7.02 2.11 10.26
CA LEU A 141 8.03 2.98 9.66
C LEU A 141 7.48 3.81 8.51
N PHE A 142 6.59 3.25 7.69
CA PHE A 142 5.93 3.98 6.62
C PHE A 142 5.13 5.17 7.16
N LEU A 143 4.35 4.96 8.22
CA LEU A 143 3.60 6.04 8.87
C LEU A 143 4.51 7.08 9.54
N ILE A 144 5.60 6.68 10.16
CA ILE A 144 6.59 7.64 10.70
C ILE A 144 7.12 8.55 9.57
N ILE A 145 7.44 7.97 8.40
CA ILE A 145 7.88 8.74 7.23
C ILE A 145 6.78 9.70 6.78
N ILE A 146 5.54 9.21 6.65
CA ILE A 146 4.41 10.06 6.21
C ILE A 146 4.18 11.21 7.19
N LEU A 147 4.06 10.91 8.48
CA LEU A 147 3.81 11.91 9.52
C LEU A 147 4.93 12.95 9.60
N GLY A 148 6.19 12.48 9.48
CA GLY A 148 7.37 13.36 9.47
C GLY A 148 7.44 14.23 8.24
N ALA A 149 7.37 13.64 7.05
CA ALA A 149 7.50 14.36 5.79
C ALA A 149 6.36 15.36 5.53
N THR A 150 5.18 15.14 6.13
CA THR A 150 4.02 16.03 6.03
C THR A 150 3.85 16.95 7.24
N HIS A 151 4.80 16.97 8.16
CA HIS A 151 4.75 17.87 9.31
C HIS A 151 4.93 19.33 8.86
N LYS A 152 4.28 20.29 9.57
CA LYS A 152 4.37 21.73 9.23
C LYS A 152 5.80 22.28 9.20
N ASN A 153 6.72 21.70 9.97
CA ASN A 153 8.13 22.08 10.05
C ASN A 153 9.03 21.30 9.07
N ALA A 154 8.47 20.35 8.29
CA ALA A 154 9.24 19.63 7.29
C ALA A 154 9.49 20.50 6.05
N SER A 155 10.48 20.11 5.24
CA SER A 155 10.80 20.82 4.00
C SER A 155 9.60 20.79 3.05
N ALA A 156 9.06 21.97 2.74
CA ALA A 156 7.90 22.07 1.85
C ALA A 156 8.18 21.49 0.46
N GLY A 157 7.18 20.80 -0.09
CA GLY A 157 7.24 20.24 -1.45
C GLY A 157 7.94 18.89 -1.60
N PHE A 158 8.64 18.38 -0.59
CA PHE A 158 9.40 17.12 -0.70
C PHE A 158 8.71 15.89 -0.09
N ALA A 159 7.55 16.06 0.54
CA ALA A 159 6.84 14.95 1.19
C ALA A 159 6.59 13.78 0.23
N GLY A 160 6.10 14.04 -0.98
CA GLY A 160 5.82 13.00 -1.97
C GLY A 160 7.06 12.16 -2.33
N VAL A 161 8.23 12.81 -2.44
CA VAL A 161 9.51 12.11 -2.71
C VAL A 161 9.89 11.21 -1.56
N ALA A 162 9.87 11.73 -0.33
CA ALA A 162 10.24 10.96 0.86
C ALA A 162 9.30 9.74 1.06
N ILE A 163 7.99 9.92 0.89
CA ILE A 163 6.99 8.87 1.04
C ILE A 163 7.15 7.80 -0.06
N GLY A 164 7.30 8.22 -1.31
CA GLY A 164 7.48 7.29 -2.43
C GLY A 164 8.76 6.47 -2.32
N LEU A 165 9.89 7.10 -1.99
CA LEU A 165 11.15 6.40 -1.77
C LEU A 165 11.09 5.49 -0.53
N GLY A 166 10.40 5.92 0.53
CA GLY A 166 10.15 5.09 1.71
C GLY A 166 9.38 3.82 1.35
N LEU A 167 8.34 3.93 0.53
CA LEU A 167 7.58 2.77 0.05
C LEU A 167 8.42 1.87 -0.86
N THR A 168 9.27 2.45 -1.72
CA THR A 168 10.25 1.68 -2.53
C THR A 168 11.16 0.85 -1.62
N LEU A 169 11.76 1.47 -0.60
CA LEU A 169 12.64 0.77 0.35
C LEU A 169 11.91 -0.37 1.08
N ILE A 170 10.68 -0.13 1.53
CA ILE A 170 9.85 -1.14 2.17
C ILE A 170 9.63 -2.34 1.24
N HIS A 171 9.33 -2.12 -0.03
CA HIS A 171 9.16 -3.20 -1.00
C HIS A 171 10.47 -3.95 -1.26
N LEU A 172 11.61 -3.26 -1.34
CA LEU A 172 12.93 -3.89 -1.46
C LEU A 172 13.25 -4.84 -0.29
N ILE A 173 12.71 -4.57 0.90
CA ILE A 173 12.92 -5.39 2.10
C ILE A 173 11.92 -6.54 2.18
N SER A 174 10.64 -6.29 1.90
CA SER A 174 9.55 -7.16 2.34
C SER A 174 8.82 -7.93 1.24
N ILE A 175 9.11 -7.69 -0.05
CA ILE A 175 8.59 -8.54 -1.14
C ILE A 175 8.90 -10.03 -0.88
N PRO A 176 10.12 -10.44 -0.51
CA PRO A 176 10.41 -11.85 -0.24
C PRO A 176 9.58 -12.45 0.89
N VAL A 177 9.14 -11.64 1.87
CA VAL A 177 8.44 -12.12 3.07
C VAL A 177 6.95 -12.31 2.83
N THR A 178 6.27 -11.28 2.32
CA THR A 178 4.81 -11.26 2.21
C THR A 178 4.30 -10.82 0.85
N ASN A 179 5.17 -10.58 -0.12
CA ASN A 179 4.88 -9.79 -1.31
C ASN A 179 4.43 -8.36 -0.97
N THR A 180 4.83 -7.83 0.15
CA THR A 180 4.59 -6.51 0.72
C THR A 180 3.14 -6.03 0.65
N SER A 181 2.47 -5.97 1.79
CA SER A 181 1.16 -5.32 1.88
C SER A 181 1.31 -3.85 2.28
N VAL A 182 1.55 -3.63 3.56
CA VAL A 182 1.46 -2.35 4.28
C VAL A 182 0.19 -1.54 3.96
N ASN A 183 -0.77 -2.18 3.26
CA ASN A 183 -1.98 -1.54 2.73
C ASN A 183 -3.14 -2.55 2.60
N PRO A 184 -4.14 -2.50 3.49
CA PRO A 184 -5.30 -3.39 3.43
C PRO A 184 -6.10 -3.33 2.12
N ALA A 185 -6.22 -2.15 1.49
CA ALA A 185 -6.94 -2.01 0.22
C ALA A 185 -6.20 -2.70 -0.92
N ARG A 186 -4.86 -2.58 -0.97
CA ARG A 186 -3.99 -3.29 -1.92
C ARG A 186 -4.12 -4.81 -1.75
N SER A 187 -4.14 -5.31 -0.53
CA SER A 187 -4.25 -6.74 -0.26
C SER A 187 -5.64 -7.28 -0.62
N THR A 188 -6.69 -6.58 -0.23
CA THR A 188 -8.08 -6.94 -0.55
C THR A 188 -8.31 -7.03 -2.05
N SER A 189 -7.79 -6.06 -2.80
CA SER A 189 -8.01 -5.98 -4.24
C SER A 189 -7.47 -7.20 -4.99
N GLN A 190 -6.33 -7.75 -4.61
CA GLN A 190 -5.76 -8.93 -5.24
C GLN A 190 -6.40 -10.23 -4.72
N ALA A 191 -6.68 -10.29 -3.40
CA ALA A 191 -7.29 -11.45 -2.78
C ALA A 191 -8.67 -11.79 -3.37
N ILE A 192 -9.47 -10.79 -3.74
CA ILE A 192 -10.78 -10.99 -4.37
C ILE A 192 -10.66 -11.72 -5.72
N PHE A 193 -9.59 -11.54 -6.48
CA PHE A 193 -9.37 -12.24 -7.74
C PHE A 193 -8.77 -13.62 -7.55
N VAL A 194 -7.80 -13.77 -6.64
CA VAL A 194 -7.14 -15.06 -6.37
C VAL A 194 -8.05 -16.02 -5.63
N GLN A 195 -8.93 -15.52 -4.75
CA GLN A 195 -9.82 -16.32 -3.92
C GLN A 195 -9.08 -17.28 -2.95
N GLY A 196 -9.75 -18.28 -2.40
CA GLY A 196 -9.18 -19.34 -1.57
C GLY A 196 -8.19 -18.84 -0.54
N TRP A 197 -6.96 -19.31 -0.59
CA TRP A 197 -5.91 -19.00 0.37
C TRP A 197 -5.66 -17.49 0.57
N ALA A 198 -5.81 -16.68 -0.48
CA ALA A 198 -5.56 -15.26 -0.39
C ALA A 198 -6.64 -14.55 0.44
N LEU A 199 -7.89 -14.98 0.37
CA LEU A 199 -8.97 -14.52 1.25
C LEU A 199 -8.81 -15.05 2.67
N GLU A 200 -8.41 -16.32 2.84
CA GLU A 200 -8.18 -16.92 4.14
C GLU A 200 -7.06 -16.24 4.94
N GLN A 201 -6.04 -15.74 4.25
CA GLN A 201 -4.90 -15.04 4.85
C GLN A 201 -5.09 -13.51 4.94
N LEU A 202 -6.13 -12.95 4.34
CA LEU A 202 -6.37 -11.51 4.22
C LEU A 202 -6.44 -10.78 5.57
N TRP A 203 -6.93 -11.45 6.60
CA TRP A 203 -7.06 -10.88 7.95
C TRP A 203 -5.74 -10.34 8.50
N LEU A 204 -4.61 -11.02 8.23
CA LEU A 204 -3.29 -10.59 8.68
C LEU A 204 -2.92 -9.25 8.01
N PHE A 205 -3.21 -9.10 6.74
CA PHE A 205 -2.92 -7.93 5.93
C PHE A 205 -3.87 -6.73 6.17
N TRP A 206 -4.87 -6.94 7.01
CA TRP A 206 -5.65 -5.87 7.65
C TRP A 206 -5.10 -5.56 9.05
N LEU A 207 -5.00 -6.57 9.90
CA LEU A 207 -4.66 -6.39 11.31
C LEU A 207 -3.25 -5.83 11.51
N ALA A 208 -2.25 -6.43 10.88
CA ALA A 208 -0.85 -6.06 11.08
C ALA A 208 -0.51 -4.63 10.58
N PRO A 209 -0.89 -4.23 9.34
CA PRO A 209 -0.69 -2.86 8.90
C PRO A 209 -1.42 -1.83 9.76
N ILE A 210 -2.66 -2.10 10.17
CA ILE A 210 -3.42 -1.19 11.04
C ILE A 210 -2.74 -1.06 12.41
N ALA A 211 -2.29 -2.15 13.01
CA ALA A 211 -1.57 -2.11 14.29
C ALA A 211 -0.30 -1.27 14.18
N GLY A 212 0.53 -1.50 13.16
CA GLY A 212 1.74 -0.72 12.91
C GLY A 212 1.44 0.77 12.74
N ALA A 213 0.40 1.09 11.96
CA ALA A 213 -0.02 2.46 11.71
C ALA A 213 -0.53 3.18 12.98
N VAL A 214 -1.33 2.51 13.80
CA VAL A 214 -1.83 3.08 15.06
C VAL A 214 -0.68 3.34 16.02
N ILE A 215 0.24 2.39 16.18
CA ILE A 215 1.44 2.58 17.02
C ILE A 215 2.25 3.77 16.51
N ALA A 216 2.47 3.89 15.20
CA ALA A 216 3.20 5.01 14.62
C ALA A 216 2.51 6.37 14.89
N GLY A 217 1.17 6.43 14.73
CA GLY A 217 0.39 7.62 15.03
C GLY A 217 0.57 8.10 16.47
N LEU A 218 0.50 7.15 17.43
CA LEU A 218 0.68 7.45 18.84
C LEU A 218 2.12 7.86 19.18
N VAL A 219 3.11 7.14 18.66
CA VAL A 219 4.54 7.44 18.85
C VAL A 219 4.87 8.81 18.24
N TYR A 220 4.41 9.09 17.04
CA TYR A 220 4.70 10.37 16.39
C TYR A 220 4.06 11.55 17.12
N LYS A 221 2.87 11.36 17.70
CA LYS A 221 2.23 12.37 18.54
C LYS A 221 3.07 12.74 19.77
N TYR A 222 3.84 11.78 20.30
CA TYR A 222 4.78 12.01 21.39
C TYR A 222 6.08 12.67 20.90
N LEU A 223 6.58 12.29 19.72
CA LEU A 223 7.83 12.80 19.14
C LEU A 223 7.68 14.19 18.52
N ALA A 224 6.48 14.52 18.02
CA ALA A 224 6.26 15.80 17.37
C ALA A 224 6.47 16.96 18.36
N PRO A 225 7.13 18.07 17.93
CA PRO A 225 7.26 19.24 18.77
C PRO A 225 5.89 19.73 19.21
N ASN A 226 5.76 20.12 20.48
CA ASN A 226 4.53 20.70 21.01
C ASN A 226 4.06 21.84 20.09
N LYS A 227 2.75 21.94 19.92
CA LYS A 227 2.13 23.08 19.23
C LYS A 227 2.51 24.35 20.00
N GLU A 228 3.40 25.16 19.46
CA GLU A 228 3.46 26.57 19.80
C GLU A 228 2.29 27.29 19.16
#